data_ad0ba8f6796c1ddbe66c41a751563424
#
_entry.id   ad0ba8f6796c1ddbe66c41a751563424
#
_cell.length_a   1.000
_cell.length_b   1.000
_cell.length_c   1.000
_cell.angle_alpha   90.00
_cell.angle_beta   90.00
_cell.angle_gamma   90.00
#
_symmetry.space_group_name_H-M   'P 1'
#
loop_
_entity.id
_entity.type
_entity.pdbx_description
1 polymer ?
#
loop_
_entity_poly.entity_id
_entity_poly.type
_entity_poly.pdbx_seq_one_letter_code
_entity_poly.pdbx_strand_id
1 'polypeptide(L)'
;NNVDIAVDRYNPELSQQDVVSAEGYYDPFLFTNLSETSTDTKGTNFCSGGDVVNNKTGVWNFGLGIPLKTGAEFSLGWNNNKRDTTNAFTTFNPVYNSNLSINITQPLLKGFKVDAPRNQLRLAKKSREISDVQFRQTIINTVATVKGYYYELLFAIDNLVAAQTNLDLAKKLLGENEIR
;
A
#
# COMPACT_ATOMS: atom_id res chain seq x y z
N ASN A 1 8.96 29.93 -7.06
CA ASN A 1 8.65 28.53 -6.69
C ASN A 1 7.34 28.51 -5.90
N ASN A 2 6.28 27.97 -6.50
CA ASN A 2 5.03 27.75 -5.78
C ASN A 2 5.15 26.42 -5.01
N VAL A 3 5.08 26.52 -3.66
CA VAL A 3 5.22 25.37 -2.76
C VAL A 3 4.06 24.38 -2.95
N ASP A 4 2.85 24.88 -3.26
CA ASP A 4 1.67 24.03 -3.44
C ASP A 4 1.82 23.11 -4.66
N ILE A 5 2.32 23.64 -5.80
CA ILE A 5 2.62 22.81 -6.99
C ILE A 5 3.73 21.80 -6.66
N ALA A 6 4.73 22.18 -5.88
CA ALA A 6 5.82 21.28 -5.49
C ALA A 6 5.31 20.11 -4.61
N VAL A 7 4.35 20.38 -3.72
CA VAL A 7 3.70 19.36 -2.89
C VAL A 7 2.77 18.49 -3.73
N ASP A 8 1.90 19.10 -4.54
CA ASP A 8 0.94 18.37 -5.38
C ASP A 8 1.61 17.45 -6.41
N ARG A 9 2.85 17.72 -6.80
CA ARG A 9 3.64 16.85 -7.67
C ARG A 9 3.85 15.45 -7.09
N TYR A 10 3.87 15.31 -5.75
CA TYR A 10 4.04 14.01 -5.09
C TYR A 10 2.75 13.15 -5.09
N ASN A 11 1.58 13.73 -5.30
CA ASN A 11 0.32 12.98 -5.29
C ASN A 11 0.27 11.86 -6.36
N PRO A 12 0.66 12.08 -7.62
CA PRO A 12 0.79 11.00 -8.61
C PRO A 12 1.84 9.94 -8.23
N GLU A 13 2.95 10.36 -7.60
CA GLU A 13 3.99 9.43 -7.14
C GLU A 13 3.48 8.54 -6.00
N LEU A 14 2.73 9.10 -5.04
CA LEU A 14 2.07 8.33 -3.98
C LEU A 14 1.06 7.34 -4.55
N SER A 15 0.21 7.79 -5.49
CA SER A 15 -0.74 6.91 -6.17
C SER A 15 -0.05 5.81 -6.99
N GLN A 16 1.17 6.06 -7.48
CA GLN A 16 1.99 5.02 -8.12
C GLN A 16 2.46 3.97 -7.10
N GLN A 17 2.81 4.38 -5.87
CA GLN A 17 3.17 3.42 -4.81
C GLN A 17 1.97 2.55 -4.40
N ASP A 18 0.75 3.09 -4.44
CA ASP A 18 -0.46 2.30 -4.21
C ASP A 18 -0.63 1.21 -5.28
N VAL A 19 -0.29 1.50 -6.55
CA VAL A 19 -0.27 0.49 -7.62
C VAL A 19 0.76 -0.58 -7.34
N VAL A 20 1.99 -0.20 -6.96
CA VAL A 20 3.07 -1.16 -6.62
C VAL A 20 2.65 -2.03 -5.43
N SER A 21 2.05 -1.42 -4.39
CA SER A 21 1.53 -2.15 -3.24
C SER A 21 0.45 -3.16 -3.63
N ALA A 22 -0.47 -2.79 -4.54
CA ALA A 22 -1.50 -3.70 -5.03
C ALA A 22 -0.93 -4.81 -5.95
N GLU A 23 0.17 -4.55 -6.67
CA GLU A 23 0.89 -5.56 -7.46
C GLU A 23 1.65 -6.53 -6.56
N GLY A 24 2.14 -6.09 -5.40
CA GLY A 24 2.84 -6.91 -4.41
C GLY A 24 2.00 -8.07 -3.85
N TYR A 25 0.67 -8.04 -4.00
CA TYR A 25 -0.17 -9.21 -3.70
C TYR A 25 0.23 -10.45 -4.52
N TYR A 26 0.75 -10.27 -5.73
CA TYR A 26 1.13 -11.36 -6.62
C TYR A 26 2.59 -11.80 -6.45
N ASP A 27 3.32 -11.18 -5.53
CA ASP A 27 4.70 -11.56 -5.27
C ASP A 27 4.77 -12.91 -4.57
N PRO A 28 5.74 -13.76 -4.94
CA PRO A 28 5.99 -14.99 -4.22
C PRO A 28 6.37 -14.71 -2.76
N PHE A 29 5.82 -15.47 -1.84
CA PHE A 29 6.16 -15.36 -0.42
C PHE A 29 6.63 -16.69 0.14
N LEU A 30 7.68 -16.62 0.94
CA LEU A 30 8.21 -17.75 1.69
C LEU A 30 7.69 -17.66 3.12
N PHE A 31 7.21 -18.77 3.64
CA PHE A 31 6.84 -18.87 5.04
C PHE A 31 7.54 -20.07 5.70
N THR A 32 7.87 -19.91 6.97
CA THR A 32 8.46 -20.96 7.79
C THR A 32 7.77 -21.01 9.13
N ASN A 33 7.63 -22.24 9.65
CA ASN A 33 7.13 -22.48 10.99
C ASN A 33 8.12 -23.40 11.71
N LEU A 34 8.74 -22.85 12.76
CA LEU A 34 9.68 -23.57 13.63
C LEU A 34 9.09 -23.57 15.03
N SER A 35 8.87 -24.76 15.58
CA SER A 35 8.38 -24.89 16.95
C SER A 35 8.93 -26.13 17.63
N GLU A 36 9.13 -26.04 18.94
CA GLU A 36 9.43 -27.17 19.81
C GLU A 36 8.44 -27.15 20.95
N THR A 37 7.78 -28.27 21.18
CA THR A 37 6.81 -28.44 22.26
C THR A 37 7.20 -29.64 23.09
N SER A 38 7.25 -29.47 24.41
CA SER A 38 7.46 -30.56 25.37
C SER A 38 6.25 -30.67 26.30
N THR A 39 5.68 -31.84 26.39
CA THR A 39 4.48 -32.10 27.21
C THR A 39 4.73 -33.30 28.12
N ASP A 40 4.55 -33.09 29.42
CA ASP A 40 4.58 -34.14 30.40
C ASP A 40 3.16 -34.62 30.69
N THR A 41 2.94 -35.92 30.53
CA THR A 41 1.65 -36.55 30.77
C THR A 41 1.82 -37.60 31.87
N LYS A 42 1.07 -37.46 32.96
CA LYS A 42 1.06 -38.47 34.01
C LYS A 42 0.35 -39.75 33.54
N GLY A 43 0.93 -40.88 33.83
CA GLY A 43 0.31 -42.18 33.59
C GLY A 43 -1.01 -42.33 34.36
N THR A 44 -2.08 -42.68 33.64
CA THR A 44 -3.41 -42.85 34.24
C THR A 44 -3.81 -44.30 34.39
N ASN A 45 -3.01 -45.23 33.85
CA ASN A 45 -3.23 -46.66 33.91
C ASN A 45 -1.90 -47.42 33.77
N PHE A 46 -1.91 -48.72 34.05
CA PHE A 46 -0.73 -49.58 33.99
C PHE A 46 -0.07 -49.64 32.60
N CYS A 47 -0.81 -49.38 31.54
CA CYS A 47 -0.32 -49.37 30.15
C CYS A 47 0.10 -47.97 29.66
N SER A 48 0.29 -47.01 30.57
CA SER A 48 0.66 -45.62 30.17
C SER A 48 2.11 -45.45 29.71
N GLY A 49 2.95 -46.50 29.87
CA GLY A 49 4.34 -46.48 29.42
C GLY A 49 5.33 -45.78 30.37
N GLY A 50 4.85 -45.39 31.56
CA GLY A 50 5.63 -44.77 32.64
C GLY A 50 4.76 -43.93 33.56
N ASP A 51 5.26 -43.58 34.75
CA ASP A 51 4.57 -42.70 35.70
C ASP A 51 4.36 -41.30 35.15
N VAL A 52 5.37 -40.79 34.43
CA VAL A 52 5.33 -39.56 33.66
C VAL A 52 5.94 -39.81 32.29
N VAL A 53 5.19 -39.57 31.26
CA VAL A 53 5.64 -39.67 29.87
C VAL A 53 5.87 -38.28 29.34
N ASN A 54 7.12 -37.99 28.97
CA ASN A 54 7.46 -36.75 28.27
C ASN A 54 7.39 -36.98 26.76
N ASN A 55 6.67 -36.12 26.07
CA ASN A 55 6.58 -36.08 24.60
C ASN A 55 7.14 -34.78 24.11
N LYS A 56 8.24 -34.83 23.35
CA LYS A 56 8.84 -33.70 22.67
C LYS A 56 8.50 -33.75 21.18
N THR A 57 7.96 -32.68 20.67
CA THR A 57 7.66 -32.56 19.23
C THR A 57 8.36 -31.31 18.70
N GLY A 58 9.35 -31.52 17.81
CA GLY A 58 9.97 -30.46 17.02
C GLY A 58 9.32 -30.41 15.63
N VAL A 59 8.97 -29.23 15.17
CA VAL A 59 8.37 -28.98 13.86
C VAL A 59 9.22 -27.95 13.14
N TRP A 60 9.54 -28.21 11.86
CA TRP A 60 10.22 -27.26 10.97
C TRP A 60 9.63 -27.38 9.58
N ASN A 61 8.75 -26.47 9.27
CA ASN A 61 8.03 -26.42 8.00
C ASN A 61 8.49 -25.23 7.19
N PHE A 62 8.64 -25.46 5.89
CA PHE A 62 8.94 -24.43 4.90
C PHE A 62 7.87 -24.46 3.83
N GLY A 63 7.46 -23.29 3.36
CA GLY A 63 6.49 -23.22 2.30
C GLY A 63 6.70 -22.00 1.41
N LEU A 64 6.35 -22.16 0.15
CA LEU A 64 6.34 -21.12 -0.87
C LEU A 64 4.90 -20.96 -1.38
N GLY A 65 4.38 -19.74 -1.36
CA GLY A 65 3.08 -19.39 -1.93
C GLY A 65 3.25 -18.42 -3.09
N ILE A 66 2.53 -18.65 -4.19
CA ILE A 66 2.55 -17.79 -5.37
C ILE A 66 1.11 -17.57 -5.83
N PRO A 67 0.50 -16.41 -5.50
CA PRO A 67 -0.78 -16.02 -6.08
C PRO A 67 -0.55 -15.55 -7.52
N LEU A 68 -1.34 -16.08 -8.45
CA LEU A 68 -1.23 -15.78 -9.86
C LEU A 68 -2.27 -14.74 -10.31
N LYS A 69 -1.93 -13.93 -11.30
CA LYS A 69 -2.86 -12.93 -11.89
C LYS A 69 -4.10 -13.53 -12.54
N THR A 70 -4.10 -14.85 -12.78
CA THR A 70 -5.28 -15.62 -13.24
C THR A 70 -6.30 -15.91 -12.13
N GLY A 71 -5.94 -15.60 -10.87
CA GLY A 71 -6.67 -16.00 -9.69
C GLY A 71 -6.36 -17.41 -9.21
N ALA A 72 -5.38 -18.09 -9.85
CA ALA A 72 -4.87 -19.34 -9.35
C ALA A 72 -3.91 -19.10 -8.17
N GLU A 73 -3.84 -20.08 -7.28
CA GLU A 73 -2.87 -20.15 -6.20
C GLU A 73 -2.00 -21.39 -6.38
N PHE A 74 -0.70 -21.19 -6.40
CA PHE A 74 0.29 -22.25 -6.33
C PHE A 74 0.89 -22.26 -4.93
N SER A 75 1.01 -23.43 -4.32
CA SER A 75 1.74 -23.59 -3.06
C SER A 75 2.60 -24.85 -3.05
N LEU A 76 3.79 -24.69 -2.53
CA LEU A 76 4.75 -25.75 -2.24
C LEU A 76 4.96 -25.78 -0.74
N GLY A 77 4.78 -26.92 -0.10
CA GLY A 77 5.01 -27.10 1.32
C GLY A 77 5.94 -28.26 1.60
N TRP A 78 6.94 -28.05 2.42
CA TRP A 78 7.80 -29.11 2.97
C TRP A 78 7.63 -29.12 4.48
N ASN A 79 6.88 -30.11 4.96
CA ASN A 79 6.51 -30.25 6.37
C ASN A 79 7.35 -31.34 7.01
N ASN A 80 7.98 -31.02 8.13
CA ASN A 80 8.85 -31.93 8.85
C ASN A 80 8.51 -31.88 10.32
N ASN A 81 8.47 -33.05 10.94
CA ASN A 81 8.39 -33.15 12.39
C ASN A 81 9.31 -34.25 12.93
N LYS A 82 9.82 -33.99 14.11
CA LYS A 82 10.49 -34.99 14.98
C LYS A 82 9.63 -35.19 16.22
N ARG A 83 9.36 -36.43 16.55
CA ARG A 83 8.71 -36.78 17.79
C ARG A 83 9.66 -37.65 18.62
N ASP A 84 9.88 -37.24 19.85
CA ASP A 84 10.67 -37.93 20.84
C ASP A 84 9.79 -38.19 22.08
N THR A 85 9.83 -39.39 22.66
CA THR A 85 8.98 -39.75 23.78
C THR A 85 9.73 -40.66 24.78
N THR A 86 9.44 -40.49 26.03
CA THR A 86 9.94 -41.41 27.11
C THR A 86 9.01 -42.58 27.34
N ASN A 87 7.98 -42.78 26.49
CA ASN A 87 7.06 -43.92 26.63
C ASN A 87 7.79 -45.25 26.40
N ALA A 88 7.81 -46.14 27.42
CA ALA A 88 8.51 -47.42 27.39
C ALA A 88 7.98 -48.40 26.33
N PHE A 89 6.76 -48.22 25.82
CA PHE A 89 6.18 -49.08 24.79
C PHE A 89 6.46 -48.58 23.37
N THR A 90 7.21 -47.49 23.19
CA THR A 90 7.55 -46.98 21.89
C THR A 90 8.74 -47.74 21.29
N THR A 91 8.53 -48.41 20.14
CA THR A 91 9.56 -49.22 19.49
C THR A 91 10.63 -48.40 18.80
N PHE A 92 10.23 -47.28 18.18
CA PHE A 92 11.14 -46.37 17.47
C PHE A 92 11.08 -44.99 18.07
N ASN A 93 12.25 -44.47 18.49
CA ASN A 93 12.37 -43.19 19.13
C ASN A 93 13.77 -42.59 18.89
N PRO A 94 13.91 -41.40 18.35
CA PRO A 94 12.85 -40.52 17.87
C PRO A 94 12.27 -40.94 16.49
N VAL A 95 11.03 -40.48 16.20
CA VAL A 95 10.38 -40.66 14.91
C VAL A 95 10.46 -39.36 14.11
N TYR A 96 10.90 -39.45 12.88
CA TYR A 96 10.94 -38.34 11.92
C TYR A 96 9.90 -38.56 10.84
N ASN A 97 9.12 -37.52 10.54
CA ASN A 97 8.20 -37.51 9.41
C ASN A 97 8.53 -36.30 8.53
N SER A 98 8.63 -36.55 7.24
CA SER A 98 8.84 -35.52 6.22
C SER A 98 7.83 -35.70 5.10
N ASN A 99 7.17 -34.62 4.70
CA ASN A 99 6.18 -34.60 3.63
C ASN A 99 6.39 -33.39 2.74
N LEU A 100 6.49 -33.62 1.45
CA LEU A 100 6.51 -32.59 0.41
C LEU A 100 5.14 -32.57 -0.27
N SER A 101 4.52 -31.41 -0.34
CA SER A 101 3.22 -31.20 -0.97
C SER A 101 3.25 -30.08 -1.98
N ILE A 102 2.61 -30.28 -3.13
CA ILE A 102 2.40 -29.26 -4.14
C ILE A 102 0.88 -29.13 -4.33
N ASN A 103 0.37 -27.92 -4.22
CA ASN A 103 -1.04 -27.64 -4.43
C ASN A 103 -1.19 -26.54 -5.48
N ILE A 104 -2.14 -26.75 -6.39
CA ILE A 104 -2.54 -25.75 -7.38
C ILE A 104 -4.05 -25.65 -7.32
N THR A 105 -4.55 -24.46 -7.04
CA THR A 105 -5.98 -24.18 -6.98
C THR A 105 -6.32 -23.13 -8.04
N GLN A 106 -7.18 -23.47 -9.02
CA GLN A 106 -7.65 -22.53 -10.03
C GLN A 106 -9.17 -22.42 -9.94
N PRO A 107 -9.73 -21.26 -9.56
CA PRO A 107 -11.17 -21.03 -9.65
C PRO A 107 -11.61 -20.97 -11.11
N LEU A 108 -12.68 -21.70 -11.46
CA LEU A 108 -13.18 -21.78 -12.82
C LEU A 108 -14.37 -20.84 -13.10
N LEU A 109 -15.20 -20.58 -12.09
CA LEU A 109 -16.40 -19.75 -12.21
C LEU A 109 -16.34 -18.56 -11.26
N LYS A 110 -16.43 -18.79 -9.95
CA LYS A 110 -16.36 -17.75 -8.92
C LYS A 110 -14.93 -17.21 -8.83
N GLY A 111 -14.74 -15.89 -9.06
CA GLY A 111 -13.42 -15.26 -8.97
C GLY A 111 -12.52 -15.48 -10.19
N PHE A 112 -12.98 -16.10 -11.28
CA PHE A 112 -12.16 -16.37 -12.47
C PHE A 112 -11.75 -15.08 -13.20
N LYS A 113 -12.69 -14.16 -13.45
CA LYS A 113 -12.43 -12.91 -14.18
C LYS A 113 -12.22 -11.71 -13.26
N VAL A 114 -12.94 -11.66 -12.14
CA VAL A 114 -12.92 -10.55 -11.19
C VAL A 114 -12.88 -11.12 -9.79
N ASP A 115 -11.80 -10.85 -9.08
CA ASP A 115 -11.61 -11.09 -7.66
C ASP A 115 -11.22 -9.80 -6.93
N ALA A 116 -11.15 -9.85 -5.62
CA ALA A 116 -10.84 -8.68 -4.82
C ALA A 116 -9.44 -8.10 -5.14
N PRO A 117 -8.33 -8.89 -5.24
CA PRO A 117 -7.01 -8.37 -5.56
C PRO A 117 -6.92 -7.71 -6.94
N ARG A 118 -7.50 -8.35 -7.98
CA ARG A 118 -7.49 -7.77 -9.34
C ARG A 118 -8.32 -6.49 -9.43
N ASN A 119 -9.44 -6.44 -8.69
CA ASN A 119 -10.24 -5.23 -8.62
C ASN A 119 -9.48 -4.11 -7.90
N GLN A 120 -8.81 -4.43 -6.79
CA GLN A 120 -7.97 -3.48 -6.05
C GLN A 120 -6.86 -2.89 -6.94
N LEU A 121 -6.16 -3.75 -7.69
CA LEU A 121 -5.14 -3.30 -8.64
C LEU A 121 -5.72 -2.40 -9.74
N ARG A 122 -6.91 -2.73 -10.25
CA ARG A 122 -7.60 -1.90 -11.26
C ARG A 122 -7.98 -0.54 -10.68
N LEU A 123 -8.50 -0.50 -9.46
CA LEU A 123 -8.84 0.74 -8.77
C LEU A 123 -7.59 1.59 -8.52
N ALA A 124 -6.49 1.00 -8.04
CA ALA A 124 -5.24 1.72 -7.82
C ALA A 124 -4.71 2.35 -9.13
N LYS A 125 -4.73 1.61 -10.25
CA LYS A 125 -4.34 2.15 -11.58
C LYS A 125 -5.22 3.32 -12.01
N LYS A 126 -6.53 3.23 -11.78
CA LYS A 126 -7.45 4.34 -12.10
C LYS A 126 -7.26 5.53 -11.17
N SER A 127 -7.01 5.30 -9.89
CA SER A 127 -6.69 6.36 -8.92
C SER A 127 -5.44 7.14 -9.34
N ARG A 128 -4.39 6.44 -9.80
CA ARG A 128 -3.19 7.08 -10.34
C ARG A 128 -3.51 7.95 -11.57
N GLU A 129 -4.29 7.45 -12.54
CA GLU A 129 -4.70 8.24 -13.72
C GLU A 129 -5.46 9.52 -13.30
N ILE A 130 -6.34 9.40 -12.32
CA ILE A 130 -7.10 10.54 -11.76
C ILE A 130 -6.14 11.55 -11.12
N SER A 131 -5.18 11.08 -10.33
CA SER A 131 -4.18 11.93 -9.67
C SER A 131 -3.33 12.71 -10.68
N ASP A 132 -2.92 12.08 -11.79
CA ASP A 132 -2.20 12.76 -12.90
C ASP A 132 -3.04 13.90 -13.52
N VAL A 133 -4.34 13.66 -13.72
CA VAL A 133 -5.25 14.69 -14.26
C VAL A 133 -5.47 15.81 -13.26
N GLN A 134 -5.64 15.49 -11.98
CA GLN A 134 -5.81 16.49 -10.92
C GLN A 134 -4.57 17.37 -10.78
N PHE A 135 -3.38 16.81 -10.83
CA PHE A 135 -2.15 17.60 -10.81
C PHE A 135 -2.07 18.57 -11.99
N ARG A 136 -2.40 18.16 -13.22
CA ARG A 136 -2.49 19.05 -14.37
C ARG A 136 -3.51 20.16 -14.17
N GLN A 137 -4.67 19.85 -13.57
CA GLN A 137 -5.69 20.84 -13.25
C GLN A 137 -5.19 21.88 -12.24
N THR A 138 -4.46 21.46 -11.21
CA THR A 138 -3.83 22.37 -10.23
C THR A 138 -2.86 23.33 -10.92
N ILE A 139 -2.03 22.84 -11.85
CA ILE A 139 -1.11 23.70 -12.61
C ILE A 139 -1.89 24.74 -13.42
N ILE A 140 -2.92 24.31 -14.16
CA ILE A 140 -3.74 25.21 -15.00
C ILE A 140 -4.41 26.27 -14.14
N ASN A 141 -5.01 25.88 -13.01
CA ASN A 141 -5.68 26.81 -12.10
C ASN A 141 -4.70 27.83 -11.50
N THR A 142 -3.52 27.37 -11.09
CA THR A 142 -2.48 28.25 -10.54
C THR A 142 -2.02 29.28 -11.58
N VAL A 143 -1.77 28.84 -12.82
CA VAL A 143 -1.39 29.75 -13.92
C VAL A 143 -2.51 30.76 -14.21
N ALA A 144 -3.78 30.32 -14.21
CA ALA A 144 -4.92 31.21 -14.41
C ALA A 144 -5.02 32.26 -13.30
N THR A 145 -4.84 31.84 -12.04
CA THR A 145 -4.85 32.73 -10.89
C THR A 145 -3.73 33.77 -10.94
N VAL A 146 -2.51 33.37 -11.29
CA VAL A 146 -1.37 34.29 -11.44
C VAL A 146 -1.63 35.30 -12.55
N LYS A 147 -2.19 34.86 -13.70
CA LYS A 147 -2.60 35.80 -14.78
C LYS A 147 -3.67 36.78 -14.30
N GLY A 148 -4.65 36.32 -13.52
CA GLY A 148 -5.67 37.19 -12.91
C GLY A 148 -5.04 38.30 -12.10
N TYR A 149 -4.18 37.97 -11.15
CA TYR A 149 -3.48 38.94 -10.31
C TYR A 149 -2.59 39.89 -11.09
N TYR A 150 -1.99 39.42 -12.19
CA TYR A 150 -1.22 40.28 -13.07
C TYR A 150 -2.09 41.34 -13.73
N TYR A 151 -3.25 40.98 -14.23
CA TYR A 151 -4.18 41.95 -14.83
C TYR A 151 -4.79 42.89 -13.80
N GLU A 152 -5.08 42.45 -12.60
CA GLU A 152 -5.51 43.30 -11.48
C GLU A 152 -4.44 44.33 -11.13
N LEU A 153 -3.17 43.92 -11.12
CA LEU A 153 -2.06 44.86 -10.89
C LEU A 153 -1.97 45.91 -12.01
N LEU A 154 -2.07 45.53 -13.27
CA LEU A 154 -2.09 46.48 -14.37
C LEU A 154 -3.25 47.48 -14.26
N PHE A 155 -4.44 46.98 -13.95
CA PHE A 155 -5.61 47.81 -13.73
C PHE A 155 -5.41 48.81 -12.57
N ALA A 156 -4.80 48.39 -11.50
CA ALA A 156 -4.49 49.24 -10.34
C ALA A 156 -3.47 50.34 -10.72
N ILE A 157 -2.46 50.03 -11.55
CA ILE A 157 -1.48 50.99 -12.06
C ILE A 157 -2.17 52.02 -12.94
N ASP A 158 -3.00 51.61 -13.89
CA ASP A 158 -3.72 52.52 -14.77
C ASP A 158 -4.67 53.44 -14.01
N ASN A 159 -5.36 52.92 -13.01
CA ASN A 159 -6.21 53.73 -12.11
C ASN A 159 -5.41 54.74 -11.33
N LEU A 160 -4.19 54.43 -10.87
CA LEU A 160 -3.31 55.39 -10.19
C LEU A 160 -2.91 56.52 -11.14
N VAL A 161 -2.52 56.19 -12.38
CA VAL A 161 -2.16 57.19 -13.39
C VAL A 161 -3.36 58.12 -13.69
N ALA A 162 -4.56 57.54 -13.87
CA ALA A 162 -5.78 58.32 -14.10
C ALA A 162 -6.09 59.26 -12.91
N ALA A 163 -5.98 58.76 -11.68
CA ALA A 163 -6.19 59.56 -10.48
C ALA A 163 -5.18 60.71 -10.34
N GLN A 164 -3.91 60.46 -10.66
CA GLN A 164 -2.87 61.52 -10.67
C GLN A 164 -3.19 62.61 -11.72
N THR A 165 -3.57 62.20 -12.92
CA THR A 165 -3.98 63.12 -14.02
C THR A 165 -5.17 63.96 -13.58
N ASN A 166 -6.18 63.36 -12.98
CA ASN A 166 -7.34 64.07 -12.46
C ASN A 166 -6.99 65.07 -11.37
N LEU A 167 -6.08 64.69 -10.48
CA LEU A 167 -5.56 65.61 -9.42
C LEU A 167 -4.85 66.81 -10.03
N ASP A 168 -3.98 66.62 -11.02
CA ASP A 168 -3.27 67.68 -11.69
C ASP A 168 -4.19 68.64 -12.45
N LEU A 169 -5.22 68.10 -13.12
CA LEU A 169 -6.27 68.90 -13.73
C LEU A 169 -7.05 69.73 -12.71
N ALA A 170 -7.43 69.14 -11.59
CA ALA A 170 -8.13 69.85 -10.52
C ALA A 170 -7.29 70.97 -9.94
N LYS A 171 -5.96 70.75 -9.72
CA LYS A 171 -5.04 71.78 -9.25
C LYS A 171 -4.89 72.94 -10.26
N LYS A 172 -4.83 72.67 -11.56
CA LYS A 172 -4.81 73.68 -12.61
C LYS A 172 -6.07 74.55 -12.60
N LEU A 173 -7.25 73.87 -12.54
CA LEU A 173 -8.54 74.58 -12.47
C LEU A 173 -8.65 75.45 -11.22
N LEU A 174 -8.16 74.99 -10.08
CA LEU A 174 -8.14 75.80 -8.86
C LEU A 174 -7.29 77.06 -9.06
N GLY A 175 -6.05 76.89 -9.53
CA GLY A 175 -5.15 78.02 -9.79
C GLY A 175 -5.68 79.01 -10.81
N GLU A 176 -6.37 78.58 -11.88
CA GLU A 176 -7.03 79.46 -12.83
C GLU A 176 -8.20 80.23 -12.23
N ASN A 177 -8.94 79.67 -11.29
CA ASN A 177 -10.04 80.31 -10.59
C ASN A 177 -9.57 81.27 -9.50
N GLU A 178 -8.38 81.08 -8.87
CA GLU A 178 -7.82 82.02 -7.90
C GLU A 178 -7.23 83.31 -8.54
N ILE A 179 -6.90 83.26 -9.84
CA ILE A 179 -6.33 84.41 -10.57
C ILE A 179 -7.46 85.30 -11.18
N ARG A 180 -8.67 84.89 -11.12
CA ARG A 180 -9.84 85.62 -11.62
C ARG A 180 -10.58 86.36 -10.51
#